data_329d9e60e7f4555ce6239d9f3211a857
#
_entry.id   329d9e60e7f4555ce6239d9f3211a857
#
_cell.length_a   1.000
_cell.length_b   1.000
_cell.length_c   1.000
_cell.angle_alpha   90.00
_cell.angle_beta   90.00
_cell.angle_gamma   90.00
#
_symmetry.space_group_name_H-M   'P 1'
#
loop_
_entity.id
_entity.type
_entity.pdbx_description
1 polymer ?
#
loop_
_entity_poly.entity_id
_entity_poly.type
_entity_poly.pdbx_seq_one_letter_code
_entity_poly.pdbx_strand_id
1 'polypeptide(L)'
;MEIADESTINKLILLYVFEAMDVPITGNTIIEMCTSRNTWLSYMDCTITINQLIESGFIYQASKEKNSYYNITADGRQCLALFYTRIPSSLRTEITEYVKENRMTMRRKQEYYRNYYKNNDGTYTVQLKIVDPVQTTLEIKLNVANRNTAKMVYNKWEDKAAQIYGYLHEELID
;
A
#
# COMPACT_ATOMS: atom_id res chain seq x y z
N MET A 1 29.88 -22.06 7.21
CA MET A 1 28.72 -21.22 7.58
C MET A 1 28.69 -20.07 6.59
N GLU A 2 27.89 -20.21 5.53
CA GLU A 2 27.71 -19.11 4.58
C GLU A 2 27.01 -17.97 5.31
N ILE A 3 27.71 -16.86 5.44
CA ILE A 3 27.11 -15.59 5.83
C ILE A 3 26.16 -15.25 4.70
N ALA A 4 24.85 -15.35 4.96
CA ALA A 4 23.86 -14.90 3.99
C ALA A 4 24.16 -13.44 3.67
N ASP A 5 24.41 -13.16 2.39
CA ASP A 5 24.64 -11.80 1.92
C ASP A 5 23.49 -10.90 2.37
N GLU A 6 23.82 -9.72 2.87
CA GLU A 6 22.84 -8.71 3.33
C GLU A 6 21.74 -8.48 2.28
N SER A 7 22.11 -8.47 1.00
CA SER A 7 21.17 -8.38 -0.12
C SER A 7 20.16 -9.54 -0.14
N THR A 8 20.58 -10.76 0.18
CA THR A 8 19.69 -11.92 0.27
C THR A 8 18.71 -11.79 1.43
N ILE A 9 19.19 -11.36 2.59
CA ILE A 9 18.33 -11.11 3.75
C ILE A 9 17.29 -10.02 3.46
N ASN A 10 17.70 -8.91 2.83
CA ASN A 10 16.80 -7.83 2.44
C ASN A 10 15.67 -8.31 1.52
N LYS A 11 15.99 -9.16 0.54
CA LYS A 11 14.99 -9.80 -0.34
C LYS A 11 14.00 -10.65 0.43
N LEU A 12 14.49 -11.46 1.36
CA LEU A 12 13.63 -12.32 2.18
C LEU A 12 12.73 -11.50 3.12
N ILE A 13 13.24 -10.41 3.69
CA ILE A 13 12.45 -9.49 4.52
C ILE A 13 11.29 -8.91 3.72
N LEU A 14 11.53 -8.38 2.52
CA LEU A 14 10.47 -7.84 1.68
C LEU A 14 9.46 -8.90 1.26
N LEU A 15 9.90 -10.08 0.86
CA LEU A 15 8.99 -11.19 0.53
C LEU A 15 8.14 -11.57 1.73
N TYR A 16 8.71 -11.58 2.93
CA TYR A 16 7.97 -11.85 4.17
C TYR A 16 6.90 -10.80 4.45
N VAL A 17 7.22 -9.52 4.24
CA VAL A 17 6.26 -8.42 4.38
C VAL A 17 5.12 -8.54 3.36
N PHE A 18 5.44 -8.80 2.08
CA PHE A 18 4.42 -8.98 1.05
C PHE A 18 3.48 -10.16 1.35
N GLU A 19 4.03 -11.28 1.79
CA GLU A 19 3.23 -12.45 2.17
C GLU A 19 2.34 -12.16 3.37
N ALA A 20 2.86 -11.48 4.39
CA ALA A 20 2.11 -11.11 5.59
C ALA A 20 0.96 -10.13 5.28
N MET A 21 1.17 -9.19 4.35
CA MET A 21 0.14 -8.24 3.93
C MET A 21 -1.02 -8.91 3.20
N ASP A 22 -0.73 -9.95 2.43
CA ASP A 22 -1.71 -10.76 1.69
C ASP A 22 -2.63 -9.98 0.74
N VAL A 23 -2.20 -8.81 0.32
CA VAL A 23 -2.88 -7.94 -0.66
C VAL A 23 -1.84 -7.17 -1.47
N PRO A 24 -2.16 -6.75 -2.70
CA PRO A 24 -1.28 -5.84 -3.44
C PRO A 24 -1.07 -4.53 -2.67
N ILE A 25 0.15 -4.05 -2.60
CA ILE A 25 0.53 -2.81 -1.91
C ILE A 25 1.30 -1.87 -2.84
N THR A 26 1.07 -0.57 -2.64
CA THR A 26 1.78 0.46 -3.42
C THR A 26 3.24 0.57 -2.97
N GLY A 27 4.10 1.05 -3.88
CA GLY A 27 5.50 1.31 -3.56
C GLY A 27 5.68 2.25 -2.38
N ASN A 28 4.87 3.30 -2.30
CA ASN A 28 4.91 4.23 -1.17
C ASN A 28 4.58 3.55 0.16
N THR A 29 3.56 2.69 0.17
CA THR A 29 3.16 1.95 1.38
C THR A 29 4.27 1.01 1.86
N ILE A 30 4.87 0.22 0.96
CA ILE A 30 5.93 -0.71 1.34
C ILE A 30 7.19 0.03 1.82
N ILE A 31 7.58 1.12 1.15
CA ILE A 31 8.72 1.93 1.57
C ILE A 31 8.44 2.58 2.93
N GLU A 32 7.28 3.20 3.13
CA GLU A 32 6.90 3.79 4.42
C GLU A 32 6.94 2.76 5.54
N MET A 33 6.39 1.59 5.31
CA MET A 33 6.34 0.50 6.30
C MET A 33 7.73 0.04 6.72
N CYS A 34 8.62 -0.18 5.75
CA CYS A 34 9.93 -0.76 6.00
C CYS A 34 10.98 0.24 6.47
N THR A 35 10.79 1.54 6.25
CA THR A 35 11.80 2.57 6.50
C THR A 35 11.41 3.60 7.56
N SER A 36 10.28 4.30 7.39
CA SER A 36 9.89 5.39 8.29
C SER A 36 9.03 4.95 9.47
N ARG A 37 8.24 3.91 9.33
CA ARG A 37 7.46 3.32 10.44
C ARG A 37 8.28 2.34 11.23
N ASN A 38 9.11 1.57 10.56
CA ASN A 38 10.01 0.59 11.12
C ASN A 38 11.39 0.77 10.49
N THR A 39 12.41 0.21 11.11
CA THR A 39 13.79 0.29 10.60
C THR A 39 14.26 -1.06 10.08
N TRP A 40 13.40 -1.75 9.32
CA TRP A 40 13.72 -3.07 8.78
C TRP A 40 14.73 -3.00 7.64
N LEU A 41 14.63 -1.95 6.83
CA LEU A 41 15.51 -1.67 5.68
C LEU A 41 15.79 -0.17 5.61
N SER A 42 16.94 0.20 5.03
CA SER A 42 17.15 1.57 4.61
C SER A 42 16.29 1.90 3.38
N TYR A 43 16.04 3.18 3.13
CA TYR A 43 15.31 3.62 1.94
C TYR A 43 15.97 3.12 0.65
N MET A 44 17.29 3.22 0.56
CA MET A 44 18.04 2.78 -0.60
C MET A 44 17.95 1.27 -0.79
N ASP A 45 18.17 0.51 0.28
CA ASP A 45 18.07 -0.97 0.23
C ASP A 45 16.67 -1.42 -0.16
N CYS A 46 15.65 -0.78 0.40
CA CYS A 46 14.25 -1.08 0.06
C CYS A 46 13.98 -0.88 -1.44
N THR A 47 14.38 0.25 -1.98
CA THR A 47 14.19 0.59 -3.41
C THR A 47 14.95 -0.36 -4.33
N ILE A 48 16.21 -0.63 -4.03
CA ILE A 48 17.05 -1.56 -4.81
C ILE A 48 16.45 -2.97 -4.75
N THR A 49 16.05 -3.41 -3.58
CA THR A 49 15.54 -4.78 -3.37
C THR A 49 14.21 -5.00 -4.08
N ILE A 50 13.31 -4.01 -4.08
CA ILE A 50 12.06 -4.08 -4.87
C ILE A 50 12.36 -4.33 -6.33
N ASN A 51 13.28 -3.58 -6.93
CA ASN A 51 13.65 -3.75 -8.33
C ASN A 51 14.28 -5.12 -8.60
N GLN A 52 15.13 -5.60 -7.73
CA GLN A 52 15.74 -6.93 -7.84
C GLN A 52 14.71 -8.05 -7.77
N LEU A 53 13.70 -7.91 -6.90
CA LEU A 53 12.62 -8.89 -6.78
C LEU A 53 11.70 -8.90 -8.01
N ILE A 54 11.47 -7.76 -8.64
CA ILE A 54 10.74 -7.67 -9.93
C ILE A 54 11.54 -8.39 -11.03
N GLU A 55 12.82 -8.07 -11.17
CA GLU A 55 13.69 -8.69 -12.17
C GLU A 55 13.81 -10.21 -12.01
N SER A 56 13.81 -10.69 -10.77
CA SER A 56 13.86 -12.13 -10.45
C SER A 56 12.51 -12.84 -10.61
N GLY A 57 11.42 -12.10 -10.82
CA GLY A 57 10.07 -12.67 -10.92
C GLY A 57 9.47 -13.13 -9.60
N PHE A 58 9.98 -12.67 -8.46
CA PHE A 58 9.47 -13.01 -7.13
C PHE A 58 8.38 -12.10 -6.65
N ILE A 59 8.31 -10.88 -7.18
CA ILE A 59 7.15 -10.00 -7.08
C ILE A 59 6.77 -9.53 -8.48
N TYR A 60 5.50 -9.17 -8.65
CA TYR A 60 5.05 -8.54 -9.89
C TYR A 60 4.55 -7.13 -9.61
N GLN A 61 4.62 -6.30 -10.62
CA GLN A 61 4.13 -4.94 -10.63
C GLN A 61 2.91 -4.85 -11.53
N ALA A 62 1.80 -4.39 -10.96
CA ALA A 62 0.61 -4.03 -11.71
C ALA A 62 0.43 -2.51 -11.64
N SER A 63 0.32 -1.87 -12.79
CA SER A 63 0.05 -0.44 -12.86
C SER A 63 -1.42 -0.19 -13.09
N LYS A 64 -2.03 0.66 -12.26
CA LYS A 64 -3.38 1.11 -12.44
C LYS A 64 -3.41 2.64 -12.31
N GLU A 65 -3.86 3.29 -13.35
CA GLU A 65 -3.82 4.74 -13.48
C GLU A 65 -2.38 5.27 -13.27
N LYS A 66 -2.17 6.04 -12.20
CA LYS A 66 -0.84 6.59 -11.84
C LYS A 66 -0.13 5.81 -10.73
N ASN A 67 -0.76 4.74 -10.21
CA ASN A 67 -0.23 3.98 -9.09
C ASN A 67 0.27 2.60 -9.54
N SER A 68 1.42 2.23 -9.04
CA SER A 68 1.97 0.88 -9.17
C SER A 68 1.73 0.09 -7.90
N TYR A 69 1.15 -1.10 -8.06
CA TYR A 69 0.93 -2.07 -6.98
C TYR A 69 1.89 -3.23 -7.14
N TYR A 70 2.37 -3.73 -6.04
CA TYR A 70 3.28 -4.87 -5.99
C TYR A 70 2.68 -6.00 -5.17
N ASN A 71 2.90 -7.23 -5.59
CA ASN A 71 2.52 -8.40 -4.82
C ASN A 71 3.49 -9.55 -5.08
N ILE A 72 3.54 -10.48 -4.14
CA ILE A 72 4.38 -11.67 -4.24
C ILE A 72 3.81 -12.63 -5.30
N THR A 73 4.71 -13.25 -6.09
CA THR A 73 4.36 -14.29 -7.04
C THR A 73 4.37 -15.67 -6.39
N ALA A 74 3.87 -16.69 -7.10
CA ALA A 74 4.00 -18.08 -6.65
C ALA A 74 5.46 -18.49 -6.44
N ASP A 75 6.36 -18.08 -7.34
CA ASP A 75 7.79 -18.33 -7.22
C ASP A 75 8.39 -17.60 -6.00
N GLY A 76 7.96 -16.38 -5.73
CA GLY A 76 8.35 -15.62 -4.54
C GLY A 76 7.93 -16.32 -3.24
N ARG A 77 6.71 -16.83 -3.18
CA ARG A 77 6.21 -17.61 -2.03
C ARG A 77 7.01 -18.89 -1.82
N GLN A 78 7.32 -19.59 -2.89
CA GLN A 78 8.14 -20.80 -2.82
C GLN A 78 9.55 -20.50 -2.32
N CYS A 79 10.17 -19.45 -2.82
CA CYS A 79 11.49 -18.99 -2.36
C CYS A 79 11.45 -18.64 -0.86
N LEU A 80 10.46 -17.88 -0.44
CA LEU A 80 10.28 -17.53 0.97
C LEU A 80 10.09 -18.76 1.85
N ALA A 81 9.26 -19.71 1.44
CA ALA A 81 9.00 -20.94 2.19
C ALA A 81 10.28 -21.75 2.43
N LEU A 82 11.22 -21.74 1.46
CA LEU A 82 12.49 -22.46 1.57
C LEU A 82 13.51 -21.74 2.48
N PHE A 83 13.48 -20.42 2.54
CA PHE A 83 14.56 -19.62 3.13
C PHE A 83 14.14 -18.66 4.25
N TYR A 84 12.87 -18.59 4.64
CA TYR A 84 12.40 -17.64 5.66
C TYR A 84 13.13 -17.74 7.00
N THR A 85 13.67 -18.92 7.34
CA THR A 85 14.44 -19.13 8.58
C THR A 85 15.76 -18.36 8.62
N ARG A 86 16.24 -17.88 7.47
CA ARG A 86 17.42 -16.99 7.40
C ARG A 86 17.12 -15.58 7.93
N ILE A 87 15.86 -15.18 7.96
CA ILE A 87 15.44 -13.94 8.64
C ILE A 87 15.49 -14.19 10.14
N PRO A 88 16.12 -13.31 10.94
CA PRO A 88 16.13 -13.45 12.40
C PRO A 88 14.71 -13.62 12.96
N SER A 89 14.52 -14.55 13.88
CA SER A 89 13.19 -14.87 14.43
C SER A 89 12.52 -13.68 15.10
N SER A 90 13.29 -12.82 15.76
CA SER A 90 12.81 -11.57 16.37
C SER A 90 12.23 -10.62 15.33
N LEU A 91 12.89 -10.50 14.17
CA LEU A 91 12.43 -9.65 13.08
C LEU A 91 11.17 -10.21 12.43
N ARG A 92 11.09 -11.52 12.24
CA ARG A 92 9.87 -12.18 11.73
C ARG A 92 8.67 -11.94 12.64
N THR A 93 8.86 -12.03 13.94
CA THR A 93 7.83 -11.73 14.93
C THR A 93 7.41 -10.28 14.86
N GLU A 94 8.37 -9.35 14.84
CA GLU A 94 8.11 -7.91 14.73
C GLU A 94 7.30 -7.56 13.47
N ILE A 95 7.68 -8.09 12.32
CA ILE A 95 6.95 -7.88 11.07
C ILE A 95 5.52 -8.44 11.16
N THR A 96 5.37 -9.65 11.65
CA THR A 96 4.06 -10.30 11.78
C THR A 96 3.12 -9.52 12.68
N GLU A 97 3.60 -9.09 13.84
CA GLU A 97 2.81 -8.30 14.80
C GLU A 97 2.43 -6.93 14.22
N TYR A 98 3.39 -6.23 13.63
CA TYR A 98 3.15 -4.94 13.00
C TYR A 98 2.11 -5.02 11.89
N VAL A 99 2.25 -5.99 10.98
CA VAL A 99 1.30 -6.19 9.88
C VAL A 99 -0.09 -6.56 10.41
N LYS A 100 -0.17 -7.43 11.40
CA LYS A 100 -1.44 -7.80 12.04
C LYS A 100 -2.18 -6.60 12.61
N GLU A 101 -1.47 -5.68 13.27
CA GLU A 101 -2.04 -4.49 13.89
C GLU A 101 -2.39 -3.39 12.87
N ASN A 102 -1.63 -3.26 11.80
CA ASN A 102 -1.69 -2.12 10.88
C ASN A 102 -2.25 -2.44 9.49
N ARG A 103 -2.42 -3.72 9.14
CA ARG A 103 -2.83 -4.15 7.79
C ARG A 103 -4.12 -3.47 7.33
N MET A 104 -5.13 -3.41 8.18
CA MET A 104 -6.41 -2.78 7.85
C MET A 104 -6.26 -1.28 7.60
N THR A 105 -5.49 -0.59 8.43
CA THR A 105 -5.24 0.85 8.27
C THR A 105 -4.46 1.15 6.98
N MET A 106 -3.42 0.38 6.70
CA MET A 106 -2.63 0.54 5.48
C MET A 106 -3.41 0.21 4.22
N ARG A 107 -4.23 -0.83 4.28
CA ARG A 107 -5.14 -1.18 3.19
C ARG A 107 -6.12 -0.05 2.90
N ARG A 108 -6.73 0.55 3.92
CA ARG A 108 -7.64 1.70 3.77
C ARG A 108 -6.95 2.90 3.15
N LYS A 109 -5.70 3.22 3.53
CA LYS A 109 -4.96 4.35 2.97
C LYS A 109 -4.76 4.23 1.47
N GLN A 110 -4.50 3.05 0.93
CA GLN A 110 -4.34 2.86 -0.51
C GLN A 110 -5.66 2.65 -1.24
N GLU A 111 -6.70 2.12 -0.57
CA GLU A 111 -8.03 1.96 -1.14
C GLU A 111 -8.79 3.28 -1.22
N TYR A 112 -8.59 4.18 -0.27
CA TYR A 112 -9.32 5.44 -0.16
C TYR A 112 -8.47 6.60 -0.70
N TYR A 113 -8.40 6.67 -2.02
CA TYR A 113 -7.69 7.75 -2.70
C TYR A 113 -8.38 9.09 -2.48
N ARG A 114 -7.60 10.14 -2.28
CA ARG A 114 -8.07 11.52 -2.12
C ARG A 114 -7.07 12.52 -2.70
N ASN A 115 -7.61 13.55 -3.31
CA ASN A 115 -6.82 14.66 -3.84
C ASN A 115 -7.71 15.91 -3.92
N TYR A 116 -7.14 17.09 -3.94
CA TYR A 116 -7.83 18.32 -4.26
C TYR A 116 -6.93 19.27 -5.04
N TYR A 117 -7.54 20.05 -5.89
CA TYR A 117 -6.83 21.04 -6.73
C TYR A 117 -7.69 22.27 -6.96
N LYS A 118 -7.01 23.41 -7.25
CA LYS A 118 -7.65 24.68 -7.55
C LYS A 118 -8.13 24.69 -9.01
N ASN A 119 -9.35 25.15 -9.22
CA ASN A 119 -9.93 25.38 -10.54
C ASN A 119 -9.58 26.78 -11.06
N ASN A 120 -9.79 27.00 -12.36
CA ASN A 120 -9.52 28.29 -13.00
C ASN A 120 -10.38 29.43 -12.47
N ASP A 121 -11.59 29.14 -11.98
CA ASP A 121 -12.54 30.10 -11.39
C ASP A 121 -12.27 30.44 -9.92
N GLY A 122 -11.20 29.89 -9.33
CA GLY A 122 -10.83 30.10 -7.94
C GLY A 122 -11.49 29.12 -6.96
N THR A 123 -12.44 28.31 -7.39
CA THR A 123 -12.99 27.20 -6.59
C THR A 123 -12.03 26.01 -6.54
N TYR A 124 -12.38 25.01 -5.75
CA TYR A 124 -11.58 23.79 -5.61
C TYR A 124 -12.41 22.57 -5.95
N THR A 125 -11.78 21.60 -6.62
CA THR A 125 -12.35 20.27 -6.80
C THR A 125 -11.67 19.32 -5.85
N VAL A 126 -12.47 18.57 -5.08
CA VAL A 126 -11.99 17.45 -4.26
C VAL A 126 -12.36 16.16 -4.97
N GLN A 127 -11.34 15.35 -5.29
CA GLN A 127 -11.49 14.06 -5.93
C GLN A 127 -11.28 12.96 -4.91
N LEU A 128 -12.29 12.11 -4.74
CA LEU A 128 -12.33 11.04 -3.76
C LEU A 128 -12.62 9.73 -4.49
N LYS A 129 -11.85 8.69 -4.20
CA LYS A 129 -12.06 7.37 -4.83
C LYS A 129 -11.98 6.27 -3.80
N ILE A 130 -12.74 5.22 -4.04
CA ILE A 130 -12.49 3.89 -3.47
C ILE A 130 -11.96 3.02 -4.59
N VAL A 131 -10.74 2.54 -4.42
CA VAL A 131 -9.99 1.82 -5.46
C VAL A 131 -9.59 0.45 -4.92
N ASP A 132 -9.95 -0.60 -5.62
CA ASP A 132 -9.37 -1.92 -5.39
C ASP A 132 -8.30 -2.23 -6.46
N PRO A 133 -7.53 -3.31 -6.33
CA PRO A 133 -6.46 -3.64 -7.29
C PRO A 133 -6.94 -3.88 -8.72
N VAL A 134 -8.23 -4.07 -8.92
CA VAL A 134 -8.83 -4.39 -10.22
C VAL A 134 -9.51 -3.18 -10.84
N GLN A 135 -10.24 -2.39 -10.04
CA GLN A 135 -11.08 -1.31 -10.55
C GLN A 135 -11.32 -0.19 -9.54
N THR A 136 -11.75 0.96 -10.04
CA THR A 136 -12.32 2.02 -9.21
C THR A 136 -13.78 1.67 -8.91
N THR A 137 -14.09 1.48 -7.64
CA THR A 137 -15.43 1.10 -7.18
C THR A 137 -16.35 2.30 -7.04
N LEU A 138 -15.80 3.43 -6.58
CA LEU A 138 -16.51 4.69 -6.41
C LEU A 138 -15.58 5.85 -6.73
N GLU A 139 -16.09 6.83 -7.45
CA GLU A 139 -15.44 8.13 -7.65
C GLU A 139 -16.42 9.26 -7.38
N ILE A 140 -16.01 10.21 -6.56
CA ILE A 140 -16.76 11.42 -6.23
C ILE A 140 -15.88 12.63 -6.52
N LYS A 141 -16.45 13.61 -7.21
CA LYS A 141 -15.85 14.93 -7.39
C LYS A 141 -16.79 15.98 -6.79
N LEU A 142 -16.29 16.70 -5.79
CA LEU A 142 -17.01 17.80 -5.14
C LEU A 142 -16.37 19.12 -5.50
N ASN A 143 -17.17 20.07 -6.00
CA ASN A 143 -16.74 21.44 -6.15
C ASN A 143 -17.04 22.17 -4.85
N VAL A 144 -16.03 22.81 -4.28
CA VAL A 144 -16.13 23.57 -3.01
C VAL A 144 -15.55 24.97 -3.19
N ALA A 145 -16.05 25.92 -2.40
CA ALA A 145 -15.78 27.34 -2.61
C ALA A 145 -14.34 27.74 -2.32
N ASN A 146 -13.66 27.08 -1.37
CA ASN A 146 -12.33 27.50 -0.92
C ASN A 146 -11.46 26.33 -0.47
N ARG A 147 -10.17 26.62 -0.28
CA ARG A 147 -9.16 25.62 0.11
C ARG A 147 -9.43 24.99 1.47
N ASN A 148 -9.92 25.76 2.43
CA ASN A 148 -10.18 25.24 3.78
C ASN A 148 -11.27 24.16 3.74
N THR A 149 -12.34 24.38 3.00
CA THR A 149 -13.41 23.40 2.80
C THR A 149 -12.86 22.18 2.06
N ALA A 150 -12.01 22.34 1.04
CA ALA A 150 -11.37 21.24 0.34
C ALA A 150 -10.52 20.38 1.29
N LYS A 151 -9.74 21.00 2.16
CA LYS A 151 -8.96 20.30 3.19
C LYS A 151 -9.85 19.54 4.19
N MET A 152 -10.96 20.11 4.60
CA MET A 152 -11.91 19.42 5.48
C MET A 152 -12.45 18.14 4.85
N VAL A 153 -12.89 18.21 3.61
CA VAL A 153 -13.38 17.03 2.86
C VAL A 153 -12.28 16.00 2.71
N TYR A 154 -11.11 16.45 2.28
CA TYR A 154 -9.93 15.61 2.14
C TYR A 154 -9.59 14.83 3.42
N ASN A 155 -9.58 15.52 4.58
CA ASN A 155 -9.23 14.92 5.85
C ASN A 155 -10.28 13.93 6.37
N LYS A 156 -11.56 14.16 6.05
CA LYS A 156 -12.67 13.30 6.52
C LYS A 156 -12.85 12.04 5.68
N TRP A 157 -12.33 12.02 4.46
CA TRP A 157 -12.62 10.93 3.51
C TRP A 157 -12.21 9.55 4.03
N GLU A 158 -11.02 9.43 4.58
CA GLU A 158 -10.50 8.14 5.05
C GLU A 158 -11.41 7.50 6.11
N ASP A 159 -11.99 8.32 7.00
CA ASP A 159 -12.88 7.84 8.06
C ASP A 159 -14.33 7.63 7.60
N LYS A 160 -14.75 8.28 6.52
CA LYS A 160 -16.13 8.29 6.04
C LYS A 160 -16.38 7.48 4.78
N ALA A 161 -15.34 7.09 4.08
CA ALA A 161 -15.46 6.43 2.78
C ALA A 161 -16.35 5.18 2.81
N ALA A 162 -16.12 4.28 3.78
CA ALA A 162 -16.89 3.05 3.91
C ALA A 162 -18.38 3.32 4.21
N GLN A 163 -18.68 4.29 5.06
CA GLN A 163 -20.05 4.69 5.41
C GLN A 163 -20.77 5.30 4.21
N ILE A 164 -20.11 6.17 3.47
CA ILE A 164 -20.67 6.82 2.27
C ILE A 164 -20.92 5.78 1.18
N TYR A 165 -20.00 4.87 0.95
CA TYR A 165 -20.18 3.79 -0.01
C TYR A 165 -21.37 2.89 0.35
N GLY A 166 -21.49 2.49 1.61
CA GLY A 166 -22.62 1.68 2.10
C GLY A 166 -23.95 2.39 1.91
N TYR A 167 -24.02 3.67 2.24
CA TYR A 167 -25.23 4.49 2.05
C TYR A 167 -25.65 4.57 0.58
N LEU A 168 -24.69 4.84 -0.32
CA LEU A 168 -24.98 4.90 -1.75
C LEU A 168 -25.44 3.54 -2.30
N HIS A 169 -24.87 2.46 -1.80
CA HIS A 169 -25.25 1.11 -2.19
C HIS A 169 -26.69 0.78 -1.77
N GLU A 170 -27.05 1.08 -0.51
CA GLU A 170 -28.41 0.89 0.01
C GLU A 170 -29.44 1.71 -0.75
N GLU A 171 -29.16 2.98 -1.04
CA GLU A 171 -30.11 3.90 -1.67
C GLU A 171 -30.25 3.70 -3.19
N LEU A 172 -29.24 3.19 -3.87
CA LEU A 172 -29.21 3.14 -5.34
C LEU A 172 -29.29 1.72 -5.92
N ILE A 173 -28.94 0.70 -5.17
CA ILE A 173 -28.82 -0.67 -5.67
C ILE A 173 -29.83 -1.61 -4.99
N ASP A 174 -29.98 -1.53 -3.69
CA ASP A 174 -30.92 -2.34 -2.90
C ASP A 174 -32.30 -1.68 -2.85
#